data_5f43d220c7103bd4535e837f4f9ab03c
#
_entry.id   5f43d220c7103bd4535e837f4f9ab03c
#
_cell.length_a   1.000
_cell.length_b   1.000
_cell.length_c   1.000
_cell.angle_alpha   90.00
_cell.angle_beta   90.00
_cell.angle_gamma   90.00
#
_symmetry.space_group_name_H-M   'P 1'
#
loop_
_entity.id
_entity.type
_entity.pdbx_description
1 polymer ?
#
loop_
_entity_poly.entity_id
_entity_poly.type
_entity_poly.pdbx_seq_one_letter_code
_entity_poly.pdbx_strand_id
1 'polypeptide(L)'
;GLDTLVKVAQGVHQRCPQDEYHDLFEIPAFLQQMLAEGRLGDKTKQGFYRKTKGEDGSKIIEALDLRTGTYAVQSKTKFPLLDPIKQENDLRKRIKALIQMPDKGGEFLRQSFARNLRYASLRIPEICEAPFEMDEAMEAGFGWELGPYALWDAIGVREMSQLMTLYGETPALWVTEMLASGLDSFYENKEGELWCYHPGLGCRVQVPHRERIVDLQLLKPTKLVWSNSGCSLIDLGQGVLNFEFHTKMNSIGGEVIAGFRKSIEMAEKDFAGLVISNSSAVFSAGANLGMVFMLAAEQEYEELDMAIRAFQSFTMLARLSKI
;
A
#
# COMPACT_ATOMS: atom_id res chain seq x y z
N GLY A 1 18.75 13.05 9.24
CA GLY A 1 19.36 14.10 8.43
C GLY A 1 20.28 13.55 7.35
N LEU A 2 20.74 14.39 6.43
CA LEU A 2 21.62 13.97 5.34
C LEU A 2 22.94 13.37 5.83
N ASP A 3 23.45 13.81 6.97
CA ASP A 3 24.63 13.23 7.62
C ASP A 3 24.44 11.75 7.98
N THR A 4 23.27 11.35 8.44
CA THR A 4 22.94 9.96 8.71
C THR A 4 22.89 9.16 7.40
N LEU A 5 22.20 9.69 6.38
CA LEU A 5 22.12 9.05 5.07
C LEU A 5 23.53 8.78 4.49
N VAL A 6 24.39 9.79 4.51
CA VAL A 6 25.74 9.69 3.97
C VAL A 6 26.59 8.67 4.76
N LYS A 7 26.49 8.67 6.10
CA LYS A 7 27.21 7.68 6.92
C LYS A 7 26.76 6.24 6.62
N VAL A 8 25.45 6.03 6.43
CA VAL A 8 24.92 4.71 6.07
C VAL A 8 25.43 4.31 4.68
N ALA A 9 25.29 5.18 3.68
CA ALA A 9 25.76 4.90 2.32
C ALA A 9 27.26 4.60 2.27
N GLN A 10 28.10 5.40 2.96
CA GLN A 10 29.53 5.13 3.08
C GLN A 10 29.81 3.79 3.77
N GLY A 11 29.04 3.46 4.81
CA GLY A 11 29.17 2.18 5.51
C GLY A 11 28.87 0.99 4.61
N VAL A 12 27.82 1.06 3.79
CA VAL A 12 27.50 0.02 2.80
C VAL A 12 28.58 -0.06 1.73
N HIS A 13 28.96 1.07 1.14
CA HIS A 13 30.02 1.13 0.12
C HIS A 13 31.33 0.48 0.62
N GLN A 14 31.73 0.73 1.85
CA GLN A 14 32.98 0.17 2.40
C GLN A 14 32.88 -1.31 2.76
N ARG A 15 31.71 -1.76 3.22
CA ARG A 15 31.54 -3.12 3.77
C ARG A 15 31.00 -4.13 2.76
N CYS A 16 30.40 -3.67 1.67
CA CYS A 16 29.78 -4.51 0.64
C CYS A 16 30.44 -4.29 -0.74
N PRO A 17 31.77 -4.51 -0.88
CA PRO A 17 32.48 -4.23 -2.13
C PRO A 17 32.13 -5.20 -3.26
N GLN A 18 31.45 -6.30 -2.95
CA GLN A 18 31.00 -7.31 -3.93
C GLN A 18 29.54 -7.13 -4.34
N ASP A 19 28.84 -6.13 -3.77
CA ASP A 19 27.45 -5.87 -4.13
C ASP A 19 27.36 -5.29 -5.55
N GLU A 20 26.44 -5.80 -6.35
CA GLU A 20 26.25 -5.39 -7.76
C GLU A 20 25.81 -3.92 -7.91
N TYR A 21 25.33 -3.31 -6.85
CA TYR A 21 25.00 -1.88 -6.79
C TYR A 21 25.96 -1.07 -5.91
N HIS A 22 27.14 -1.64 -5.62
CA HIS A 22 28.18 -0.97 -4.83
C HIS A 22 28.41 0.49 -5.22
N ASP A 23 28.53 0.76 -6.52
CA ASP A 23 28.82 2.10 -7.03
C ASP A 23 27.68 3.11 -6.79
N LEU A 24 26.46 2.65 -6.57
CA LEU A 24 25.33 3.53 -6.24
C LEU A 24 25.46 4.15 -4.85
N PHE A 25 26.31 3.60 -3.99
CA PHE A 25 26.59 4.13 -2.66
C PHE A 25 27.74 5.14 -2.60
N GLU A 26 28.36 5.46 -3.74
CA GLU A 26 29.26 6.61 -3.83
C GLU A 26 28.52 7.90 -3.52
N ILE A 27 29.13 8.74 -2.70
CA ILE A 27 28.51 10.00 -2.29
C ILE A 27 28.72 11.06 -3.38
N PRO A 28 27.66 11.52 -4.04
CA PRO A 28 27.77 12.56 -5.06
C PRO A 28 28.37 13.85 -4.51
N ALA A 29 29.13 14.56 -5.33
CA ALA A 29 29.83 15.80 -4.94
C ALA A 29 28.89 16.85 -4.32
N PHE A 30 27.67 17.00 -4.85
CA PHE A 30 26.68 17.93 -4.29
C PHE A 30 26.26 17.59 -2.86
N LEU A 31 26.15 16.29 -2.51
CA LEU A 31 25.88 15.88 -1.14
C LEU A 31 27.06 16.15 -0.20
N GLN A 32 28.29 15.91 -0.68
CA GLN A 32 29.50 16.27 0.10
C GLN A 32 29.53 17.76 0.38
N GLN A 33 29.22 18.59 -0.61
CA GLN A 33 29.15 20.05 -0.45
C GLN A 33 28.05 20.43 0.55
N MET A 34 26.85 19.87 0.44
CA MET A 34 25.76 20.14 1.37
C MET A 34 26.14 19.82 2.82
N LEU A 35 26.85 18.71 3.05
CA LEU A 35 27.36 18.37 4.38
C LEU A 35 28.37 19.41 4.90
N ALA A 36 29.34 19.79 4.06
CA ALA A 36 30.37 20.79 4.41
C ALA A 36 29.74 22.14 4.75
N GLU A 37 28.65 22.51 4.08
CA GLU A 37 27.91 23.77 4.35
C GLU A 37 26.89 23.65 5.49
N GLY A 38 26.79 22.51 6.16
CA GLY A 38 25.83 22.26 7.24
C GLY A 38 24.37 22.21 6.82
N ARG A 39 24.08 21.89 5.56
CA ARG A 39 22.72 21.75 5.00
C ARG A 39 22.20 20.34 5.25
N LEU A 40 21.91 20.00 6.53
CA LEU A 40 21.62 18.62 6.95
C LEU A 40 20.14 18.26 7.01
N GLY A 41 19.24 19.21 6.77
CA GLY A 41 17.80 19.04 6.87
C GLY A 41 17.18 19.77 8.07
N ASP A 42 16.11 19.24 8.66
CA ASP A 42 15.34 19.93 9.72
C ASP A 42 16.18 20.33 10.94
N LYS A 43 17.18 19.53 11.34
CA LYS A 43 18.02 19.85 12.50
C LYS A 43 18.89 21.10 12.32
N THR A 44 19.21 21.46 11.09
CA THR A 44 19.94 22.69 10.75
C THR A 44 19.06 23.72 10.05
N LYS A 45 17.74 23.47 9.98
CA LYS A 45 16.71 24.30 9.34
C LYS A 45 16.88 24.47 7.82
N GLN A 46 17.85 23.80 7.22
CA GLN A 46 18.13 23.81 5.79
C GLN A 46 18.69 22.47 5.31
N GLY A 47 18.30 22.05 4.11
CA GLY A 47 18.71 20.82 3.45
C GLY A 47 18.40 20.95 1.96
N PHE A 48 17.79 19.96 1.31
CA PHE A 48 17.20 20.13 -0.02
C PHE A 48 16.11 21.19 -0.06
N TYR A 49 15.47 21.41 1.07
CA TYR A 49 14.46 22.45 1.27
C TYR A 49 14.81 23.28 2.51
N ARG A 50 14.38 24.53 2.50
CA ARG A 50 14.37 25.39 3.69
C ARG A 50 13.05 26.15 3.79
N LYS A 51 12.69 26.52 5.01
CA LYS A 51 11.48 27.29 5.31
C LYS A 51 11.91 28.72 5.61
N THR A 52 11.37 29.68 4.85
CA THR A 52 11.57 31.12 5.07
C THR A 52 10.22 31.80 5.31
N LYS A 53 10.26 33.07 5.71
CA LYS A 53 9.04 33.89 5.87
C LYS A 53 8.99 34.89 4.75
N GLY A 54 7.84 35.05 4.12
CA GLY A 54 7.55 36.14 3.21
C GLY A 54 7.43 37.50 3.92
N GLU A 55 7.40 38.57 3.17
CA GLU A 55 7.21 39.95 3.71
C GLU A 55 5.86 40.10 4.45
N ASP A 56 4.86 39.34 4.05
CA ASP A 56 3.54 39.24 4.67
C ASP A 56 3.47 38.29 5.88
N GLY A 57 4.61 37.69 6.28
CA GLY A 57 4.70 36.69 7.34
C GLY A 57 4.29 35.27 6.93
N SER A 58 3.90 35.06 5.68
CA SER A 58 3.55 33.74 5.15
C SER A 58 4.76 32.79 5.13
N LYS A 59 4.49 31.49 5.24
CA LYS A 59 5.53 30.48 5.18
C LYS A 59 5.86 30.15 3.73
N ILE A 60 7.09 30.41 3.33
CA ILE A 60 7.63 30.06 2.02
C ILE A 60 8.52 28.83 2.15
N ILE A 61 8.36 27.89 1.22
CA ILE A 61 9.28 26.75 1.06
C ILE A 61 10.14 27.04 -0.15
N GLU A 62 11.46 27.04 0.05
CA GLU A 62 12.43 27.14 -1.01
C GLU A 62 13.10 25.79 -1.23
N ALA A 63 13.40 25.45 -2.48
CA ALA A 63 14.13 24.25 -2.89
C ALA A 63 15.54 24.62 -3.35
N LEU A 64 16.50 23.76 -3.04
CA LEU A 64 17.88 23.91 -3.50
C LEU A 64 17.97 23.50 -4.99
N ASP A 65 18.42 24.40 -5.84
CA ASP A 65 18.84 24.04 -7.20
C ASP A 65 20.26 23.42 -7.12
N LEU A 66 20.32 22.13 -7.43
CA LEU A 66 21.58 21.36 -7.33
C LEU A 66 22.63 21.77 -8.35
N ARG A 67 22.26 22.50 -9.41
CA ARG A 67 23.21 22.99 -10.43
C ARG A 67 23.87 24.29 -10.01
N THR A 68 23.12 25.16 -9.34
CA THR A 68 23.59 26.49 -8.95
C THR A 68 24.00 26.55 -7.48
N GLY A 69 23.59 25.61 -6.66
CA GLY A 69 23.79 25.60 -5.22
C GLY A 69 22.96 26.65 -4.46
N THR A 70 22.01 27.32 -5.13
CA THR A 70 21.18 28.40 -4.56
C THR A 70 19.76 27.93 -4.28
N TYR A 71 19.13 28.58 -3.29
CA TYR A 71 17.71 28.32 -3.01
C TYR A 71 16.81 29.24 -3.83
N ALA A 72 15.74 28.68 -4.35
CA ALA A 72 14.67 29.40 -5.02
C ALA A 72 13.30 28.93 -4.50
N VAL A 73 12.29 29.77 -4.62
CA VAL A 73 10.90 29.40 -4.24
C VAL A 73 10.52 28.14 -4.96
N GLN A 74 10.05 27.14 -4.20
CA GLN A 74 9.66 25.84 -4.77
C GLN A 74 8.50 25.99 -5.76
N SER A 75 8.75 25.66 -7.02
CA SER A 75 7.68 25.45 -7.98
C SER A 75 7.13 24.03 -7.83
N LYS A 76 5.81 23.90 -7.62
CA LYS A 76 5.18 22.55 -7.57
C LYS A 76 5.04 22.02 -8.98
N THR A 77 5.82 20.99 -9.31
CA THR A 77 5.58 20.22 -10.54
C THR A 77 4.22 19.55 -10.47
N LYS A 78 3.39 19.78 -11.47
CA LYS A 78 2.07 19.15 -11.59
C LYS A 78 2.21 17.89 -12.42
N PHE A 79 1.63 16.81 -11.94
CA PHE A 79 1.44 15.54 -12.65
C PHE A 79 -0.07 15.33 -12.84
N PRO A 80 -0.69 15.80 -13.93
CA PRO A 80 -2.15 15.79 -14.10
C PRO A 80 -2.76 14.40 -13.98
N LEU A 81 -2.03 13.36 -14.40
CA LEU A 81 -2.49 11.97 -14.32
C LEU A 81 -2.45 11.39 -12.89
N LEU A 82 -1.72 12.03 -11.97
CA LEU A 82 -1.59 11.54 -10.61
C LEU A 82 -2.88 11.74 -9.78
N ASP A 83 -3.64 12.81 -10.04
CA ASP A 83 -4.83 13.14 -9.24
C ASP A 83 -5.96 12.09 -9.40
N PRO A 84 -6.33 11.65 -10.62
CA PRO A 84 -7.29 10.54 -10.75
C PRO A 84 -6.75 9.22 -10.19
N ILE A 85 -5.44 8.93 -10.34
CA ILE A 85 -4.83 7.70 -9.81
C ILE A 85 -4.89 7.66 -8.28
N LYS A 86 -4.74 8.79 -7.59
CA LYS A 86 -4.89 8.89 -6.13
C LYS A 86 -6.30 8.56 -5.63
N GLN A 87 -7.31 8.63 -6.48
CA GLN A 87 -8.69 8.28 -6.12
C GLN A 87 -8.95 6.77 -6.20
N GLU A 88 -8.07 6.01 -6.84
CA GLU A 88 -8.16 4.54 -6.87
C GLU A 88 -7.85 3.98 -5.47
N ASN A 89 -8.83 3.28 -4.90
CA ASN A 89 -8.70 2.69 -3.56
C ASN A 89 -7.96 1.36 -3.58
N ASP A 90 -8.03 0.61 -4.68
CA ASP A 90 -7.29 -0.63 -4.86
C ASP A 90 -5.81 -0.30 -5.11
N LEU A 91 -4.96 -0.65 -4.16
CA LEU A 91 -3.53 -0.38 -4.21
C LEU A 91 -2.86 -1.02 -5.43
N ARG A 92 -3.25 -2.25 -5.80
CA ARG A 92 -2.68 -2.97 -6.94
C ARG A 92 -3.01 -2.28 -8.26
N LYS A 93 -4.26 -1.86 -8.43
CA LYS A 93 -4.69 -1.06 -9.61
C LYS A 93 -4.00 0.30 -9.65
N ARG A 94 -3.87 0.95 -8.49
CA ARG A 94 -3.17 2.23 -8.36
C ARG A 94 -1.70 2.13 -8.78
N ILE A 95 -0.98 1.10 -8.33
CA ILE A 95 0.42 0.84 -8.70
C ILE A 95 0.53 0.61 -10.22
N LYS A 96 -0.33 -0.22 -10.77
CA LYS A 96 -0.34 -0.50 -12.22
C LYS A 96 -0.59 0.76 -13.04
N ALA A 97 -1.52 1.61 -12.63
CA ALA A 97 -1.77 2.90 -13.28
C ALA A 97 -0.57 3.86 -13.17
N LEU A 98 0.11 3.89 -12.01
CA LEU A 98 1.28 4.74 -11.78
C LEU A 98 2.44 4.41 -12.73
N ILE A 99 2.76 3.13 -12.93
CA ILE A 99 3.86 2.75 -13.82
C ILE A 99 3.54 2.95 -15.30
N GLN A 100 2.25 3.04 -15.66
CA GLN A 100 1.80 3.32 -17.03
C GLN A 100 1.79 4.82 -17.36
N MET A 101 2.04 5.72 -16.40
CA MET A 101 2.15 7.14 -16.66
C MET A 101 3.28 7.42 -17.69
N PRO A 102 3.00 8.17 -18.76
CA PRO A 102 4.00 8.44 -19.81
C PRO A 102 4.98 9.56 -19.45
N ASP A 103 4.76 10.23 -18.32
CA ASP A 103 5.54 11.38 -17.88
C ASP A 103 6.80 10.98 -17.07
N LYS A 104 7.55 11.99 -16.62
CA LYS A 104 8.76 11.80 -15.80
C LYS A 104 8.49 11.08 -14.48
N GLY A 105 7.27 11.19 -13.93
CA GLY A 105 6.89 10.49 -12.70
C GLY A 105 6.78 8.98 -12.95
N GLY A 106 6.08 8.58 -14.02
CA GLY A 106 6.00 7.18 -14.42
C GLY A 106 7.36 6.60 -14.81
N GLU A 107 8.19 7.38 -15.53
CA GLU A 107 9.55 6.97 -15.86
C GLU A 107 10.41 6.71 -14.62
N PHE A 108 10.38 7.62 -13.66
CA PHE A 108 11.08 7.46 -12.37
C PHE A 108 10.64 6.19 -11.63
N LEU A 109 9.32 5.92 -11.58
CA LEU A 109 8.79 4.74 -10.91
C LEU A 109 9.21 3.45 -11.62
N ARG A 110 9.14 3.38 -12.95
CA ARG A 110 9.58 2.22 -13.73
C ARG A 110 11.05 1.89 -13.48
N GLN A 111 11.93 2.88 -13.54
CA GLN A 111 13.36 2.69 -13.28
C GLN A 111 13.63 2.27 -11.84
N SER A 112 12.97 2.92 -10.86
CA SER A 112 13.14 2.62 -9.43
C SER A 112 12.67 1.20 -9.12
N PHE A 113 11.50 0.79 -9.63
CA PHE A 113 11.00 -0.57 -9.43
C PHE A 113 11.83 -1.60 -10.16
N ALA A 114 12.28 -1.33 -11.39
CA ALA A 114 13.16 -2.24 -12.12
C ALA A 114 14.41 -2.62 -11.31
N ARG A 115 15.09 -1.62 -10.76
CA ARG A 115 16.30 -1.85 -9.95
C ARG A 115 16.00 -2.52 -8.61
N ASN A 116 14.97 -2.04 -7.92
CA ASN A 116 14.62 -2.58 -6.60
C ASN A 116 14.18 -4.05 -6.68
N LEU A 117 13.27 -4.37 -7.61
CA LEU A 117 12.75 -5.73 -7.77
C LEU A 117 13.82 -6.69 -8.32
N ARG A 118 14.68 -6.21 -9.23
CA ARG A 118 15.85 -6.99 -9.63
C ARG A 118 16.73 -7.32 -8.42
N TYR A 119 17.10 -6.32 -7.63
CA TYR A 119 17.93 -6.51 -6.44
C TYR A 119 17.30 -7.52 -5.48
N ALA A 120 16.01 -7.38 -5.19
CA ALA A 120 15.26 -8.32 -4.37
C ALA A 120 15.39 -9.76 -4.92
N SER A 121 15.23 -9.95 -6.24
CA SER A 121 15.31 -11.29 -6.85
C SER A 121 16.68 -11.95 -6.72
N LEU A 122 17.76 -11.16 -6.73
CA LEU A 122 19.14 -11.65 -6.57
C LEU A 122 19.46 -12.02 -5.12
N ARG A 123 18.69 -11.55 -4.15
CA ARG A 123 18.89 -11.86 -2.72
C ARG A 123 18.29 -13.21 -2.30
N ILE A 124 17.58 -13.90 -3.18
CA ILE A 124 17.20 -15.30 -2.98
C ILE A 124 18.17 -16.17 -3.77
N PRO A 125 18.83 -17.18 -3.13
CA PRO A 125 18.62 -17.69 -1.76
C PRO A 125 19.58 -17.11 -0.71
N GLU A 126 20.20 -15.96 -0.94
CA GLU A 126 21.27 -15.42 -0.09
C GLU A 126 20.79 -15.06 1.33
N ILE A 127 19.63 -14.40 1.44
CA ILE A 127 19.11 -13.91 2.73
C ILE A 127 17.77 -14.53 3.14
N CYS A 128 17.08 -15.16 2.21
CA CYS A 128 15.83 -15.89 2.45
C CYS A 128 15.63 -16.93 1.34
N GLU A 129 14.74 -17.90 1.56
CA GLU A 129 14.54 -19.01 0.62
C GLU A 129 13.35 -18.77 -0.33
N ALA A 130 12.38 -17.94 0.08
CA ALA A 130 11.17 -17.72 -0.67
C ALA A 130 10.72 -16.23 -0.65
N PRO A 131 9.98 -15.77 -1.69
CA PRO A 131 9.49 -14.40 -1.82
C PRO A 131 8.71 -13.88 -0.62
N PHE A 132 7.87 -14.71 0.01
CA PHE A 132 7.03 -14.29 1.13
C PHE A 132 7.84 -13.85 2.36
N GLU A 133 8.99 -14.47 2.61
CA GLU A 133 9.86 -14.11 3.74
C GLU A 133 10.40 -12.68 3.60
N MET A 134 10.78 -12.31 2.38
CA MET A 134 11.26 -10.94 2.10
C MET A 134 10.11 -9.93 2.14
N ASP A 135 8.94 -10.29 1.59
CA ASP A 135 7.77 -9.40 1.63
C ASP A 135 7.35 -9.12 3.08
N GLU A 136 7.23 -10.13 3.92
CA GLU A 136 6.90 -9.98 5.34
C GLU A 136 7.96 -9.17 6.09
N ALA A 137 9.24 -9.36 5.80
CA ALA A 137 10.31 -8.58 6.40
C ALA A 137 10.25 -7.09 6.02
N MET A 138 9.93 -6.76 4.76
CA MET A 138 9.79 -5.40 4.29
C MET A 138 8.52 -4.73 4.83
N GLU A 139 7.42 -5.45 4.90
CA GLU A 139 6.17 -4.98 5.48
C GLU A 139 6.32 -4.71 6.99
N ALA A 140 6.87 -5.66 7.75
CA ALA A 140 7.05 -5.53 9.18
C ALA A 140 8.17 -4.55 9.58
N GLY A 141 9.30 -4.56 8.85
CA GLY A 141 10.48 -3.78 9.20
C GLY A 141 10.45 -2.34 8.71
N PHE A 142 9.84 -2.09 7.55
CA PHE A 142 9.84 -0.79 6.88
C PHE A 142 8.43 -0.20 6.67
N GLY A 143 7.38 -0.93 7.06
CA GLY A 143 6.00 -0.47 6.94
C GLY A 143 5.53 -0.37 5.47
N TRP A 144 6.05 -1.19 4.60
CA TRP A 144 5.56 -1.27 3.22
C TRP A 144 4.14 -1.83 3.20
N GLU A 145 3.30 -1.31 2.33
CA GLU A 145 1.93 -1.85 2.12
C GLU A 145 1.95 -3.14 1.29
N LEU A 146 2.96 -3.32 0.45
CA LEU A 146 3.26 -4.54 -0.31
C LEU A 146 4.77 -4.73 -0.30
N GLY A 147 5.22 -5.93 0.01
CA GLY A 147 6.61 -6.28 -0.17
C GLY A 147 7.02 -6.37 -1.65
N PRO A 148 8.32 -6.58 -1.96
CA PRO A 148 8.84 -6.53 -3.33
C PRO A 148 8.11 -7.45 -4.31
N TYR A 149 7.81 -8.67 -3.91
CA TYR A 149 7.20 -9.67 -4.79
C TYR A 149 5.70 -9.48 -4.94
N ALA A 150 5.00 -9.11 -3.87
CA ALA A 150 3.60 -8.71 -3.94
C ALA A 150 3.41 -7.44 -4.80
N LEU A 151 4.36 -6.50 -4.75
CA LEU A 151 4.43 -5.35 -5.65
C LEU A 151 4.66 -5.78 -7.09
N TRP A 152 5.56 -6.72 -7.33
CA TRP A 152 5.84 -7.24 -8.67
C TRP A 152 4.63 -7.96 -9.27
N ASP A 153 3.94 -8.78 -8.49
CA ASP A 153 2.66 -9.39 -8.89
C ASP A 153 1.58 -8.35 -9.23
N ALA A 154 1.51 -7.24 -8.46
CA ALA A 154 0.56 -6.16 -8.71
C ALA A 154 0.81 -5.46 -10.06
N ILE A 155 2.07 -5.33 -10.47
CA ILE A 155 2.48 -4.80 -11.77
C ILE A 155 2.21 -5.84 -12.88
N GLY A 156 2.53 -7.09 -12.61
CA GLY A 156 2.63 -8.21 -13.52
C GLY A 156 4.09 -8.62 -13.71
N VAL A 157 4.43 -9.85 -13.31
CA VAL A 157 5.83 -10.32 -13.28
C VAL A 157 6.47 -10.27 -14.66
N ARG A 158 5.76 -10.72 -15.68
CA ARG A 158 6.24 -10.71 -17.08
C ARG A 158 6.42 -9.28 -17.62
N GLU A 159 5.43 -8.41 -17.37
CA GLU A 159 5.46 -7.00 -17.82
C GLU A 159 6.67 -6.28 -17.19
N MET A 160 6.85 -6.42 -15.88
CA MET A 160 7.97 -5.78 -15.18
C MET A 160 9.33 -6.36 -15.58
N SER A 161 9.44 -7.66 -15.83
CA SER A 161 10.68 -8.28 -16.33
C SER A 161 11.07 -7.76 -17.71
N GLN A 162 10.09 -7.48 -18.59
CA GLN A 162 10.33 -6.84 -19.88
C GLN A 162 10.78 -5.38 -19.70
N LEU A 163 10.16 -4.63 -18.79
CA LEU A 163 10.58 -3.27 -18.46
C LEU A 163 12.00 -3.24 -17.88
N MET A 164 12.38 -4.19 -17.03
CA MET A 164 13.76 -4.31 -16.53
C MET A 164 14.76 -4.38 -17.71
N THR A 165 14.47 -5.20 -18.71
CA THR A 165 15.35 -5.35 -19.89
C THR A 165 15.54 -4.03 -20.64
N LEU A 166 14.51 -3.20 -20.74
CA LEU A 166 14.61 -1.86 -21.36
C LEU A 166 15.54 -0.91 -20.59
N TYR A 167 15.69 -1.13 -19.28
CA TYR A 167 16.59 -0.34 -18.44
C TYR A 167 17.96 -1.01 -18.21
N GLY A 168 18.28 -2.08 -18.99
CA GLY A 168 19.55 -2.80 -18.86
C GLY A 168 19.64 -3.69 -17.60
N GLU A 169 18.50 -3.95 -16.96
CA GLU A 169 18.40 -4.80 -15.78
C GLU A 169 17.86 -6.19 -16.17
N THR A 170 18.29 -7.24 -15.47
CA THR A 170 17.80 -8.60 -15.69
C THR A 170 17.49 -9.23 -14.34
N PRO A 171 16.28 -9.77 -14.13
CA PRO A 171 15.95 -10.45 -12.89
C PRO A 171 16.80 -11.70 -12.68
N ALA A 172 16.82 -12.25 -11.47
CA ALA A 172 17.48 -13.51 -11.18
C ALA A 172 16.97 -14.64 -12.09
N LEU A 173 17.83 -15.61 -12.38
CA LEU A 173 17.54 -16.71 -13.30
C LEU A 173 16.24 -17.47 -12.91
N TRP A 174 16.06 -17.73 -11.61
CA TRP A 174 14.89 -18.44 -11.13
C TRP A 174 13.55 -17.77 -11.47
N VAL A 175 13.52 -16.42 -11.62
CA VAL A 175 12.31 -15.70 -12.07
C VAL A 175 12.02 -15.99 -13.54
N THR A 176 13.07 -16.04 -14.37
CA THR A 176 12.89 -16.37 -15.80
C THR A 176 12.50 -17.82 -16.01
N GLU A 177 13.03 -18.73 -15.18
CA GLU A 177 12.65 -20.16 -15.16
C GLU A 177 11.18 -20.33 -14.72
N MET A 178 10.73 -19.63 -13.66
CA MET A 178 9.34 -19.60 -13.25
C MET A 178 8.42 -19.16 -14.41
N LEU A 179 8.76 -18.04 -15.07
CA LEU A 179 8.01 -17.54 -16.22
C LEU A 179 7.99 -18.51 -17.42
N ALA A 180 9.09 -19.23 -17.63
CA ALA A 180 9.20 -20.24 -18.69
C ALA A 180 8.38 -21.50 -18.38
N SER A 181 8.18 -21.85 -17.10
CA SER A 181 7.28 -22.93 -16.68
C SER A 181 5.80 -22.62 -16.82
N GLY A 182 5.45 -21.40 -17.25
CA GLY A 182 4.06 -20.96 -17.43
C GLY A 182 3.45 -20.30 -16.20
N LEU A 183 4.23 -20.11 -15.12
CA LEU A 183 3.80 -19.36 -13.94
C LEU A 183 4.15 -17.87 -14.15
N ASP A 184 3.17 -16.99 -14.04
CA ASP A 184 3.31 -15.53 -14.26
C ASP A 184 3.04 -14.68 -13.01
N SER A 185 2.95 -15.33 -11.85
CA SER A 185 2.82 -14.70 -10.53
C SER A 185 3.59 -15.50 -9.47
N PHE A 186 4.11 -14.80 -8.46
CA PHE A 186 4.74 -15.43 -7.31
C PHE A 186 3.70 -16.02 -6.37
N TYR A 187 2.59 -15.33 -6.18
CA TYR A 187 1.52 -15.73 -5.28
C TYR A 187 0.31 -16.30 -6.01
N GLU A 188 -0.39 -17.20 -5.34
CA GLU A 188 -1.65 -17.77 -5.78
C GLU A 188 -2.58 -17.95 -4.57
N ASN A 189 -3.84 -17.60 -4.75
CA ASN A 189 -4.90 -17.92 -3.81
C ASN A 189 -5.54 -19.26 -4.20
N LYS A 190 -5.40 -20.27 -3.35
CA LYS A 190 -6.07 -21.57 -3.51
C LYS A 190 -7.07 -21.77 -2.38
N GLU A 191 -8.36 -21.62 -2.68
CA GLU A 191 -9.46 -21.85 -1.74
C GLU A 191 -9.38 -21.06 -0.43
N GLY A 192 -8.79 -19.87 -0.47
CA GLY A 192 -8.59 -19.00 0.71
C GLY A 192 -7.24 -19.16 1.40
N GLU A 193 -6.39 -20.03 0.89
CA GLU A 193 -5.01 -20.20 1.34
C GLU A 193 -4.02 -19.51 0.40
N LEU A 194 -3.03 -18.86 0.98
CA LEU A 194 -1.97 -18.19 0.21
C LEU A 194 -0.86 -19.17 -0.09
N TRP A 195 -0.55 -19.32 -1.37
CA TRP A 195 0.56 -20.11 -1.88
C TRP A 195 1.60 -19.18 -2.52
N CYS A 196 2.88 -19.50 -2.36
CA CYS A 196 3.99 -18.72 -2.89
C CYS A 196 4.97 -19.62 -3.66
N TYR A 197 5.50 -19.11 -4.77
CA TYR A 197 6.56 -19.81 -5.51
C TYR A 197 7.83 -19.92 -4.65
N HIS A 198 8.39 -21.12 -4.56
CA HIS A 198 9.64 -21.38 -3.85
C HIS A 198 10.75 -21.72 -4.87
N PRO A 199 11.72 -20.82 -5.10
CA PRO A 199 12.73 -21.00 -6.13
C PRO A 199 13.53 -22.30 -6.01
N GLY A 200 13.93 -22.66 -4.80
CA GLY A 200 14.68 -23.89 -4.55
C GLY A 200 13.91 -25.19 -4.80
N LEU A 201 12.58 -25.16 -4.77
CA LEU A 201 11.73 -26.32 -5.04
C LEU A 201 11.13 -26.30 -6.45
N GLY A 202 11.19 -25.18 -7.15
CA GLY A 202 10.62 -25.00 -8.49
C GLY A 202 9.08 -25.11 -8.55
N CYS A 203 8.40 -24.95 -7.42
CA CYS A 203 6.95 -25.05 -7.33
C CYS A 203 6.40 -24.11 -6.27
N ARG A 204 5.06 -23.96 -6.23
CA ARG A 204 4.40 -23.18 -5.16
C ARG A 204 4.22 -24.05 -3.92
N VAL A 205 4.48 -23.43 -2.77
CA VAL A 205 4.26 -23.99 -1.43
C VAL A 205 3.26 -23.10 -0.68
N GLN A 206 2.55 -23.70 0.27
CA GLN A 206 1.67 -22.93 1.15
C GLN A 206 2.52 -21.99 2.03
N VAL A 207 2.12 -20.73 2.15
CA VAL A 207 2.79 -19.77 3.03
C VAL A 207 2.54 -20.19 4.48
N PRO A 208 3.58 -20.47 5.29
CA PRO A 208 3.41 -20.97 6.64
C PRO A 208 2.87 -19.90 7.59
N HIS A 209 2.43 -20.35 8.78
CA HIS A 209 2.01 -19.50 9.92
C HIS A 209 0.77 -18.62 9.65
N ARG A 210 0.00 -18.91 8.59
CA ARG A 210 -1.25 -18.20 8.27
C ARG A 210 -2.52 -18.94 8.71
N GLU A 211 -2.40 -20.14 9.29
CA GLU A 211 -3.53 -21.00 9.67
C GLU A 211 -4.45 -20.35 10.73
N ARG A 212 -3.94 -19.35 11.47
CA ARG A 212 -4.68 -18.61 12.50
C ARG A 212 -5.10 -17.22 12.05
N ILE A 213 -4.80 -16.84 10.82
CA ILE A 213 -5.10 -15.51 10.28
C ILE A 213 -6.23 -15.66 9.28
N VAL A 214 -7.34 -14.99 9.50
CA VAL A 214 -8.42 -14.87 8.53
C VAL A 214 -8.14 -13.70 7.60
N ASP A 215 -7.76 -13.99 6.38
CA ASP A 215 -7.56 -12.97 5.35
C ASP A 215 -8.82 -12.85 4.49
N LEU A 216 -9.58 -11.78 4.70
CA LEU A 216 -10.84 -11.54 3.99
C LEU A 216 -10.65 -11.39 2.48
N GLN A 217 -9.51 -10.89 2.02
CA GLN A 217 -9.23 -10.73 0.60
C GLN A 217 -9.03 -12.08 -0.09
N LEU A 218 -8.42 -13.04 0.60
CA LEU A 218 -8.25 -14.40 0.10
C LEU A 218 -9.58 -15.18 0.08
N LEU A 219 -10.46 -14.92 1.04
CA LEU A 219 -11.75 -15.62 1.15
C LEU A 219 -12.82 -15.05 0.19
N LYS A 220 -12.83 -13.76 -0.08
CA LYS A 220 -13.85 -13.10 -0.91
C LYS A 220 -14.15 -13.81 -2.25
N PRO A 221 -13.17 -14.24 -3.06
CA PRO A 221 -13.45 -14.83 -4.36
C PRO A 221 -14.33 -16.08 -4.32
N THR A 222 -14.30 -16.82 -3.21
CA THR A 222 -14.98 -18.11 -3.06
C THR A 222 -16.06 -18.15 -1.98
N LYS A 223 -16.00 -17.22 -1.02
CA LYS A 223 -16.84 -17.23 0.19
C LYS A 223 -17.74 -15.98 0.32
N LEU A 224 -17.80 -15.15 -0.71
CA LEU A 224 -18.72 -14.00 -0.72
C LEU A 224 -20.16 -14.47 -0.79
N VAL A 225 -20.95 -14.12 0.23
CA VAL A 225 -22.38 -14.48 0.33
C VAL A 225 -23.26 -13.37 -0.25
N TRP A 226 -22.92 -12.12 0.04
CA TRP A 226 -23.64 -10.94 -0.41
C TRP A 226 -22.77 -9.68 -0.32
N SER A 227 -23.04 -8.66 -1.14
CA SER A 227 -22.36 -7.37 -1.06
C SER A 227 -23.21 -6.23 -1.62
N ASN A 228 -22.84 -5.01 -1.21
CA ASN A 228 -23.26 -3.75 -1.85
C ASN A 228 -22.03 -2.84 -2.04
N SER A 229 -22.26 -1.54 -2.36
CA SER A 229 -21.18 -0.59 -2.56
C SER A 229 -20.33 -0.30 -1.31
N GLY A 230 -20.86 -0.52 -0.11
CA GLY A 230 -20.20 -0.16 1.16
C GLY A 230 -19.79 -1.34 2.03
N CYS A 231 -20.31 -2.54 1.79
CA CYS A 231 -20.01 -3.71 2.63
C CYS A 231 -20.16 -5.04 1.90
N SER A 232 -19.58 -6.09 2.52
CA SER A 232 -19.61 -7.48 2.04
C SER A 232 -19.91 -8.43 3.19
N LEU A 233 -20.64 -9.51 2.91
CA LEU A 233 -20.87 -10.63 3.81
C LEU A 233 -20.06 -11.82 3.32
N ILE A 234 -19.20 -12.35 4.17
CA ILE A 234 -18.25 -13.40 3.82
C ILE A 234 -18.44 -14.56 4.79
N ASP A 235 -18.62 -15.77 4.26
CA ASP A 235 -18.65 -16.98 5.06
C ASP A 235 -17.22 -17.36 5.50
N LEU A 236 -16.94 -17.25 6.80
CA LEU A 236 -15.64 -17.66 7.38
C LEU A 236 -15.52 -19.17 7.57
N GLY A 237 -16.58 -19.92 7.31
CA GLY A 237 -16.68 -21.33 7.65
C GLY A 237 -17.15 -21.54 9.10
N GLN A 238 -17.35 -22.79 9.47
CA GLN A 238 -17.80 -23.23 10.80
C GLN A 238 -19.08 -22.53 11.30
N GLY A 239 -19.92 -22.05 10.39
CA GLY A 239 -21.16 -21.33 10.73
C GLY A 239 -20.94 -19.88 11.13
N VAL A 240 -19.80 -19.26 10.85
CA VAL A 240 -19.52 -17.86 11.18
C VAL A 240 -19.62 -16.99 9.94
N LEU A 241 -20.50 -15.99 9.97
CA LEU A 241 -20.63 -14.94 8.95
C LEU A 241 -19.78 -13.73 9.33
N ASN A 242 -19.03 -13.16 8.39
CA ASN A 242 -18.33 -11.90 8.58
C ASN A 242 -19.07 -10.76 7.87
N PHE A 243 -19.29 -9.67 8.58
CA PHE A 243 -19.72 -8.40 8.02
C PHE A 243 -18.49 -7.49 7.88
N GLU A 244 -18.04 -7.29 6.65
CA GLU A 244 -16.95 -6.38 6.31
C GLU A 244 -17.51 -5.11 5.67
N PHE A 245 -17.17 -3.95 6.20
CA PHE A 245 -17.45 -2.67 5.53
C PHE A 245 -16.15 -2.08 4.96
N HIS A 246 -16.26 -1.49 3.75
CA HIS A 246 -15.12 -1.06 2.94
C HIS A 246 -15.37 0.28 2.24
N THR A 247 -16.14 1.16 2.88
CA THR A 247 -16.30 2.55 2.44
C THR A 247 -15.02 3.35 2.63
N LYS A 248 -14.93 4.52 2.03
CA LYS A 248 -13.78 5.42 2.25
C LYS A 248 -13.62 5.71 3.75
N MET A 249 -12.42 5.41 4.29
CA MET A 249 -12.10 5.50 5.73
C MET A 249 -13.04 4.65 6.62
N ASN A 250 -13.72 3.68 6.04
CA ASN A 250 -14.72 2.86 6.73
C ASN A 250 -15.78 3.69 7.45
N SER A 251 -16.22 4.79 6.82
CA SER A 251 -17.31 5.61 7.32
C SER A 251 -18.62 4.85 7.23
N ILE A 252 -19.47 5.00 8.24
CA ILE A 252 -20.76 4.33 8.32
C ILE A 252 -21.83 5.23 7.69
N GLY A 253 -22.27 4.85 6.49
CA GLY A 253 -23.35 5.47 5.73
C GLY A 253 -24.56 4.56 5.63
N GLY A 254 -25.54 4.96 4.82
CA GLY A 254 -26.79 4.22 4.63
C GLY A 254 -26.59 2.82 4.09
N GLU A 255 -25.65 2.63 3.16
CA GLU A 255 -25.29 1.33 2.58
C GLU A 255 -24.69 0.36 3.61
N VAL A 256 -23.92 0.87 4.57
CA VAL A 256 -23.35 0.06 5.66
C VAL A 256 -24.45 -0.34 6.65
N ILE A 257 -25.35 0.60 7.02
CA ILE A 257 -26.49 0.33 7.90
C ILE A 257 -27.45 -0.70 7.27
N ALA A 258 -27.76 -0.55 5.98
CA ALA A 258 -28.60 -1.51 5.25
C ALA A 258 -27.94 -2.90 5.18
N GLY A 259 -26.66 -2.96 4.87
CA GLY A 259 -25.91 -4.21 4.84
C GLY A 259 -25.81 -4.89 6.20
N PHE A 260 -25.68 -4.13 7.27
CA PHE A 260 -25.67 -4.68 8.62
C PHE A 260 -27.02 -5.32 9.01
N ARG A 261 -28.13 -4.65 8.70
CA ARG A 261 -29.46 -5.26 8.90
C ARG A 261 -29.55 -6.61 8.18
N LYS A 262 -29.09 -6.63 6.93
CA LYS A 262 -29.04 -7.86 6.13
C LYS A 262 -28.16 -8.93 6.76
N SER A 263 -27.01 -8.54 7.33
CA SER A 263 -26.11 -9.48 8.00
C SER A 263 -26.74 -10.13 9.22
N ILE A 264 -27.45 -9.38 10.05
CA ILE A 264 -28.17 -9.93 11.21
C ILE A 264 -29.28 -10.90 10.75
N GLU A 265 -30.11 -10.51 9.77
CA GLU A 265 -31.17 -11.37 9.25
C GLU A 265 -30.62 -12.71 8.73
N MET A 266 -29.52 -12.67 8.01
CA MET A 266 -28.88 -13.87 7.48
C MET A 266 -28.22 -14.70 8.56
N ALA A 267 -27.50 -14.03 9.48
CA ALA A 267 -26.81 -14.69 10.56
C ALA A 267 -27.79 -15.42 11.50
N GLU A 268 -28.88 -14.78 11.90
CA GLU A 268 -29.91 -15.39 12.75
C GLU A 268 -30.61 -16.60 12.12
N LYS A 269 -30.61 -16.66 10.78
CA LYS A 269 -31.28 -17.73 10.03
C LYS A 269 -30.33 -18.90 9.71
N ASP A 270 -29.14 -18.61 9.23
CA ASP A 270 -28.31 -19.58 8.52
C ASP A 270 -26.92 -19.80 9.16
N PHE A 271 -26.54 -19.00 10.18
CA PHE A 271 -25.22 -19.05 10.81
C PHE A 271 -25.32 -19.18 12.33
N ALA A 272 -24.20 -19.54 12.97
CA ALA A 272 -24.06 -19.66 14.42
C ALA A 272 -23.45 -18.42 15.08
N GLY A 273 -22.85 -17.51 14.30
CA GLY A 273 -22.20 -16.31 14.79
C GLY A 273 -21.98 -15.25 13.70
N LEU A 274 -21.90 -13.98 14.11
CA LEU A 274 -21.59 -12.85 13.26
C LEU A 274 -20.35 -12.12 13.80
N VAL A 275 -19.34 -11.95 12.94
CA VAL A 275 -18.16 -11.14 13.22
C VAL A 275 -18.23 -9.85 12.41
N ILE A 276 -17.96 -8.72 13.05
CA ILE A 276 -17.84 -7.41 12.38
C ILE A 276 -16.36 -7.07 12.27
N SER A 277 -15.83 -7.01 11.08
CA SER A 277 -14.42 -6.74 10.85
C SER A 277 -14.16 -6.04 9.51
N ASN A 278 -12.92 -5.63 9.29
CA ASN A 278 -12.40 -5.22 8.00
C ASN A 278 -10.87 -5.34 8.00
N SER A 279 -10.27 -5.30 6.81
CA SER A 279 -8.81 -5.38 6.60
C SER A 279 -8.14 -4.02 6.47
N SER A 280 -8.79 -2.93 6.88
CA SER A 280 -8.26 -1.58 6.77
C SER A 280 -7.41 -1.19 7.98
N ALA A 281 -6.47 -0.26 7.77
CA ALA A 281 -5.65 0.31 8.86
C ALA A 281 -6.47 1.04 9.93
N VAL A 282 -7.68 1.50 9.59
CA VAL A 282 -8.62 2.15 10.49
C VAL A 282 -9.92 1.36 10.52
N PHE A 283 -10.31 0.87 11.69
CA PHE A 283 -11.56 0.09 11.81
C PHE A 283 -12.77 0.88 11.30
N SER A 284 -12.98 2.11 11.76
CA SER A 284 -14.01 3.02 11.27
C SER A 284 -13.72 4.47 11.67
N ALA A 285 -14.01 5.41 10.77
CA ALA A 285 -14.06 6.84 11.09
C ALA A 285 -15.40 7.27 11.73
N GLY A 286 -16.34 6.34 11.92
CA GLY A 286 -17.68 6.63 12.42
C GLY A 286 -18.64 7.15 11.35
N ALA A 287 -19.65 7.95 11.75
CA ALA A 287 -20.63 8.51 10.84
C ALA A 287 -19.99 9.50 9.84
N ASN A 288 -20.60 9.64 8.67
CA ASN A 288 -20.17 10.62 7.68
C ASN A 288 -20.52 12.04 8.14
N LEU A 289 -19.55 12.69 8.80
CA LEU A 289 -19.73 14.06 9.31
C LEU A 289 -20.00 15.10 8.21
N GLY A 290 -19.52 14.88 6.98
CA GLY A 290 -19.82 15.75 5.86
C GLY A 290 -21.32 15.78 5.53
N MET A 291 -21.97 14.62 5.53
CA MET A 291 -23.43 14.51 5.34
C MET A 291 -24.18 15.18 6.50
N VAL A 292 -23.78 14.91 7.74
CA VAL A 292 -24.40 15.54 8.93
C VAL A 292 -24.29 17.06 8.86
N PHE A 293 -23.12 17.57 8.47
CA PHE A 293 -22.91 19.02 8.30
C PHE A 293 -23.77 19.61 7.19
N MET A 294 -23.91 18.97 6.06
CA MET A 294 -24.74 19.43 4.93
C MET A 294 -26.21 19.51 5.34
N LEU A 295 -26.77 18.45 5.92
CA LEU A 295 -28.18 18.46 6.39
C LEU A 295 -28.42 19.57 7.45
N ALA A 296 -27.49 19.79 8.35
CA ALA A 296 -27.60 20.85 9.35
C ALA A 296 -27.49 22.24 8.72
N ALA A 297 -26.63 22.46 7.74
CA ALA A 297 -26.46 23.73 7.04
C ALA A 297 -27.68 24.10 6.16
N GLU A 298 -28.32 23.08 5.58
CA GLU A 298 -29.51 23.19 4.75
C GLU A 298 -30.80 23.25 5.60
N GLN A 299 -30.67 23.11 6.95
CA GLN A 299 -31.76 23.10 7.91
C GLN A 299 -32.75 21.93 7.73
N GLU A 300 -32.29 20.84 7.11
CA GLU A 300 -33.06 19.60 6.92
C GLU A 300 -33.06 18.75 8.19
N TYR A 301 -33.64 19.28 9.26
CA TYR A 301 -33.57 18.66 10.61
C TYR A 301 -34.34 17.35 10.71
N GLU A 302 -35.42 17.16 9.92
CA GLU A 302 -36.16 15.89 9.90
C GLU A 302 -35.32 14.77 9.32
N GLU A 303 -34.59 15.02 8.21
CA GLU A 303 -33.68 14.07 7.61
C GLU A 303 -32.49 13.77 8.52
N LEU A 304 -31.99 14.81 9.20
CA LEU A 304 -30.93 14.65 10.20
C LEU A 304 -31.36 13.74 11.37
N ASP A 305 -32.58 13.96 11.92
CA ASP A 305 -33.14 13.10 12.98
C ASP A 305 -33.35 11.68 12.50
N MET A 306 -33.86 11.47 11.29
CA MET A 306 -33.99 10.14 10.68
C MET A 306 -32.61 9.45 10.55
N ALA A 307 -31.56 10.14 10.11
CA ALA A 307 -30.22 9.59 9.98
C ALA A 307 -29.64 9.18 11.35
N ILE A 308 -29.82 10.03 12.37
CA ILE A 308 -29.39 9.73 13.74
C ILE A 308 -30.13 8.51 14.32
N ARG A 309 -31.44 8.45 14.16
CA ARG A 309 -32.29 7.31 14.58
C ARG A 309 -31.90 6.03 13.86
N ALA A 310 -31.60 6.10 12.56
CA ALA A 310 -31.14 4.95 11.79
C ALA A 310 -29.82 4.39 12.34
N PHE A 311 -28.89 5.28 12.71
CA PHE A 311 -27.61 4.88 13.31
C PHE A 311 -27.80 4.30 14.72
N GLN A 312 -28.64 4.90 15.55
CA GLN A 312 -28.95 4.35 16.88
C GLN A 312 -29.66 2.99 16.78
N SER A 313 -30.59 2.83 15.85
CA SER A 313 -31.28 1.57 15.61
C SER A 313 -30.33 0.47 15.13
N PHE A 314 -29.32 0.82 14.34
CA PHE A 314 -28.26 -0.09 13.93
C PHE A 314 -27.48 -0.66 15.12
N THR A 315 -27.06 0.20 16.07
CA THR A 315 -26.35 -0.26 17.27
C THR A 315 -27.23 -1.09 18.19
N MET A 316 -28.51 -0.72 18.30
CA MET A 316 -29.48 -1.49 19.11
C MET A 316 -29.80 -2.86 18.48
N LEU A 317 -29.85 -2.93 17.14
CA LEU A 317 -30.03 -4.21 16.45
C LEU A 317 -28.90 -5.19 16.76
N ALA A 318 -27.63 -4.70 16.74
CA ALA A 318 -26.49 -5.51 17.15
C ALA A 318 -26.62 -5.99 18.59
N ARG A 319 -26.98 -5.08 19.50
CA ARG A 319 -27.10 -5.39 20.94
C ARG A 319 -28.19 -6.40 21.27
N LEU A 320 -29.30 -6.38 20.53
CA LEU A 320 -30.50 -7.18 20.82
C LEU A 320 -30.63 -8.39 19.90
N SER A 321 -29.68 -8.62 19.01
CA SER A 321 -29.64 -9.81 18.16
C SER A 321 -29.59 -11.09 19.01
N LYS A 322 -30.14 -12.18 18.47
CA LYS A 322 -30.12 -13.51 19.07
C LYS A 322 -28.81 -14.27 18.87
N ILE A 323 -27.88 -13.65 18.12
CA ILE A 323 -26.65 -14.26 17.67
C ILE A 323 -25.47 -13.44 18.16
#